data_35a5ab80189e5f56f9d614ec3968b338
#
_entry.id   35a5ab80189e5f56f9d614ec3968b338
#
_cell.length_a   1.000
_cell.length_b   1.000
_cell.length_c   1.000
_cell.angle_alpha   90.00
_cell.angle_beta   90.00
_cell.angle_gamma   90.00
#
_symmetry.space_group_name_H-M   'P 1'
#
loop_
_entity.id
_entity.type
_entity.pdbx_description
1 polymer ?
#
loop_
_entity_poly.entity_id
_entity_poly.type
_entity_poly.pdbx_seq_one_letter_code
_entity_poly.pdbx_strand_id
1 'polypeptide(L)'
;MNGTTRRDRATTLDDMALFVEVARARSFARASAVLGVPPATLSRRIAAMERRLGLRLFDRTTRRVELTESARRFFDRCEFVVDEARLAHEVLRESAHGLVGRVRVSMPVDLGVAWIGPAIPEFVRLHPGVNLELDLSPRAADLAGGQADVAIRLGAVQDDKLVARRIASIPQALYASPAYLERRGRPRQPMDLQSHDCLHVGGSGRGARWRLTGSGRSVEVTVRGPVTLNNVGLMRVLAERGLGVAMLPPRLAIDAVAAGALEPVLGGWAPPALPVHAVTSSRLQPAVVRTFVEFVAG
;
A
#
# COMPACT_ATOMS: atom_id res chain seq x y z
N MET A 1 5.40 57.84 -18.54
CA MET A 1 5.52 57.41 -17.15
C MET A 1 4.99 56.00 -17.07
N ASN A 2 5.90 55.05 -16.87
CA ASN A 2 5.72 53.63 -17.12
C ASN A 2 5.04 52.89 -15.95
N GLY A 3 3.83 52.51 -16.18
CA GLY A 3 3.16 51.51 -15.37
C GLY A 3 3.47 50.08 -15.88
N THR A 4 4.71 49.63 -15.75
CA THR A 4 5.10 48.26 -16.08
C THR A 4 4.60 47.33 -15.01
N THR A 5 3.62 46.59 -15.33
CA THR A 5 2.76 45.74 -14.54
C THR A 5 3.58 44.69 -13.78
N ARG A 6 3.42 44.68 -12.48
CA ARG A 6 3.91 43.70 -11.49
C ARG A 6 3.41 42.25 -11.72
N ARG A 7 2.71 42.01 -12.87
CA ARG A 7 2.16 40.72 -13.29
C ARG A 7 3.16 39.74 -13.89
N ASP A 8 4.35 40.22 -14.29
CA ASP A 8 5.30 39.39 -15.06
C ASP A 8 6.26 38.52 -14.23
N ARG A 9 6.17 38.56 -12.89
CA ARG A 9 7.08 37.81 -12.00
C ARG A 9 6.47 36.57 -11.34
N ALA A 10 5.18 36.34 -11.48
CA ALA A 10 4.53 35.19 -10.86
C ALA A 10 4.64 33.95 -11.75
N THR A 11 5.13 32.86 -11.18
CA THR A 11 5.01 31.54 -11.78
C THR A 11 3.55 31.14 -11.82
N THR A 12 3.01 30.81 -12.99
CA THR A 12 1.61 30.40 -13.14
C THR A 12 1.41 28.96 -12.67
N LEU A 13 0.17 28.59 -12.33
CA LEU A 13 -0.18 27.22 -11.98
C LEU A 13 0.19 26.21 -13.10
N ASP A 14 -0.01 26.61 -14.36
CA ASP A 14 0.38 25.80 -15.51
C ASP A 14 1.89 25.55 -15.58
N ASP A 15 2.71 26.57 -15.27
CA ASP A 15 4.17 26.40 -15.24
C ASP A 15 4.60 25.49 -14.08
N MET A 16 3.92 25.59 -12.92
CA MET A 16 4.13 24.68 -11.79
C MET A 16 3.76 23.25 -12.19
N ALA A 17 2.63 23.04 -12.88
CA ALA A 17 2.21 21.73 -13.34
C ALA A 17 3.24 21.10 -14.31
N LEU A 18 3.77 21.87 -15.27
CA LEU A 18 4.82 21.41 -16.18
C LEU A 18 6.11 21.04 -15.40
N PHE A 19 6.50 21.88 -14.45
CA PHE A 19 7.69 21.65 -13.61
C PHE A 19 7.55 20.36 -12.78
N VAL A 20 6.42 20.17 -12.12
CA VAL A 20 6.11 18.99 -11.30
C VAL A 20 6.16 17.73 -12.17
N GLU A 21 5.57 17.76 -13.35
CA GLU A 21 5.53 16.58 -14.23
C GLU A 21 6.91 16.19 -14.76
N VAL A 22 7.76 17.17 -15.13
CA VAL A 22 9.15 16.91 -15.54
C VAL A 22 9.96 16.31 -14.39
N ALA A 23 9.77 16.80 -13.17
CA ALA A 23 10.45 16.30 -11.98
C ALA A 23 10.05 14.87 -11.65
N ARG A 24 8.75 14.55 -11.68
CA ARG A 24 8.20 13.18 -11.47
C ARG A 24 8.72 12.21 -12.54
N ALA A 25 8.65 12.60 -13.80
CA ALA A 25 9.08 11.77 -14.91
C ALA A 25 10.60 11.59 -15.01
N ARG A 26 11.38 12.48 -14.40
CA ARG A 26 12.85 12.58 -14.52
C ARG A 26 13.31 12.57 -16.00
N SER A 27 12.45 13.06 -16.88
CA SER A 27 12.66 13.03 -18.34
C SER A 27 11.70 13.99 -19.04
N PHE A 28 12.23 14.92 -19.83
CA PHE A 28 11.40 15.80 -20.66
C PHE A 28 10.56 15.05 -21.69
N ALA A 29 11.10 13.97 -22.27
CA ALA A 29 10.38 13.17 -23.26
C ALA A 29 9.18 12.43 -22.63
N ARG A 30 9.37 11.83 -21.46
CA ARG A 30 8.27 11.16 -20.74
C ARG A 30 7.22 12.16 -20.26
N ALA A 31 7.64 13.27 -19.66
CA ALA A 31 6.72 14.34 -19.25
C ALA A 31 5.93 14.90 -20.43
N SER A 32 6.57 15.08 -21.59
CA SER A 32 5.94 15.49 -22.84
C SER A 32 4.81 14.54 -23.27
N ALA A 33 5.05 13.24 -23.20
CA ALA A 33 4.03 12.22 -23.53
C ALA A 33 2.83 12.28 -22.57
N VAL A 34 3.07 12.48 -21.27
CA VAL A 34 2.02 12.59 -20.23
C VAL A 34 1.20 13.87 -20.40
N LEU A 35 1.87 15.00 -20.68
CA LEU A 35 1.23 16.31 -20.75
C LEU A 35 0.61 16.62 -22.13
N GLY A 36 0.90 15.83 -23.16
CA GLY A 36 0.50 16.15 -24.53
C GLY A 36 1.16 17.41 -25.09
N VAL A 37 2.30 17.85 -24.52
CA VAL A 37 3.02 19.09 -24.90
C VAL A 37 4.32 18.72 -25.58
N PRO A 38 4.66 19.27 -26.76
CA PRO A 38 5.90 18.96 -27.44
C PRO A 38 7.16 19.21 -26.57
N PRO A 39 8.18 18.33 -26.63
CA PRO A 39 9.36 18.42 -25.74
C PRO A 39 10.09 19.77 -25.84
N ALA A 40 10.17 20.35 -27.03
CA ALA A 40 10.79 21.66 -27.27
C ALA A 40 10.02 22.80 -26.56
N THR A 41 8.69 22.74 -26.59
CA THR A 41 7.83 23.70 -25.90
C THR A 41 7.96 23.55 -24.39
N LEU A 42 7.95 22.32 -23.87
CA LEU A 42 8.14 22.04 -22.45
C LEU A 42 9.50 22.55 -21.96
N SER A 43 10.58 22.25 -22.68
CA SER A 43 11.92 22.73 -22.34
C SER A 43 12.02 24.27 -22.35
N ARG A 44 11.39 24.92 -23.34
CA ARG A 44 11.37 26.40 -23.44
C ARG A 44 10.58 27.03 -22.27
N ARG A 45 9.45 26.47 -21.88
CA ARG A 45 8.64 26.96 -20.74
C ARG A 45 9.38 26.79 -19.43
N ILE A 46 10.03 25.66 -19.18
CA ILE A 46 10.87 25.45 -17.99
C ILE A 46 12.03 26.43 -17.98
N ALA A 47 12.75 26.63 -19.09
CA ALA A 47 13.83 27.60 -19.16
C ALA A 47 13.35 29.05 -18.92
N ALA A 48 12.13 29.39 -19.36
CA ALA A 48 11.53 30.70 -19.06
C ALA A 48 11.20 30.86 -17.57
N MET A 49 10.71 29.78 -16.94
CA MET A 49 10.45 29.73 -15.49
C MET A 49 11.76 29.90 -14.70
N GLU A 50 12.84 29.19 -15.05
CA GLU A 50 14.18 29.32 -14.44
C GLU A 50 14.71 30.76 -14.54
N ARG A 51 14.56 31.38 -15.71
CA ARG A 51 14.97 32.80 -15.89
C ARG A 51 14.17 33.76 -15.01
N ARG A 52 12.83 33.56 -14.87
CA ARG A 52 11.98 34.38 -14.00
C ARG A 52 12.35 34.25 -12.53
N LEU A 53 12.65 33.03 -12.09
CA LEU A 53 13.02 32.72 -10.71
C LEU A 53 14.49 33.11 -10.40
N GLY A 54 15.33 33.30 -11.43
CA GLY A 54 16.77 33.54 -11.26
C GLY A 54 17.54 32.30 -10.74
N LEU A 55 16.94 31.12 -10.85
CA LEU A 55 17.47 29.86 -10.31
C LEU A 55 17.31 28.74 -11.35
N ARG A 56 18.28 27.84 -11.39
CA ARG A 56 18.10 26.57 -12.10
C ARG A 56 17.26 25.62 -11.27
N LEU A 57 16.28 25.00 -11.93
CA LEU A 57 15.40 24.00 -11.31
C LEU A 57 15.92 22.59 -11.56
N PHE A 58 16.57 22.37 -12.69
CA PHE A 58 17.08 21.06 -13.08
C PHE A 58 18.58 21.08 -13.40
N ASP A 59 19.27 20.08 -12.90
CA ASP A 59 20.59 19.68 -13.39
C ASP A 59 20.40 18.77 -14.59
N ARG A 60 20.85 19.25 -15.76
CA ARG A 60 20.70 18.55 -17.05
C ARG A 60 22.03 17.90 -17.40
N THR A 61 22.09 16.59 -17.25
CA THR A 61 23.13 15.78 -17.89
C THR A 61 22.52 15.09 -19.11
N THR A 62 23.36 14.63 -20.04
CA THR A 62 22.90 13.90 -21.24
C THR A 62 22.13 12.63 -20.95
N ARG A 63 22.13 12.16 -19.70
CA ARG A 63 21.51 10.89 -19.28
C ARG A 63 20.43 11.02 -18.20
N ARG A 64 20.35 12.14 -17.45
CA ARG A 64 19.40 12.32 -16.34
C ARG A 64 18.94 13.76 -16.19
N VAL A 65 17.69 13.90 -15.78
CA VAL A 65 17.08 15.14 -15.36
C VAL A 65 16.84 15.04 -13.86
N GLU A 66 17.57 15.78 -13.05
CA GLU A 66 17.47 15.77 -11.58
C GLU A 66 17.17 17.18 -11.07
N LEU A 67 16.44 17.28 -9.97
CA LEU A 67 16.18 18.54 -9.30
C LEU A 67 17.48 19.08 -8.66
N THR A 68 17.73 20.37 -8.83
CA THR A 68 18.76 21.05 -8.03
C THR A 68 18.38 21.07 -6.55
N GLU A 69 19.34 21.25 -5.65
CA GLU A 69 19.06 21.31 -4.20
C GLU A 69 18.09 22.44 -3.86
N SER A 70 18.25 23.60 -4.49
CA SER A 70 17.34 24.75 -4.32
C SER A 70 15.93 24.48 -4.84
N ALA A 71 15.78 23.64 -5.87
CA ALA A 71 14.49 23.31 -6.46
C ALA A 71 13.69 22.26 -5.67
N ARG A 72 14.31 21.47 -4.81
CA ARG A 72 13.61 20.40 -4.05
C ARG A 72 12.50 20.94 -3.16
N ARG A 73 12.78 21.94 -2.34
CA ARG A 73 11.75 22.59 -1.48
C ARG A 73 10.66 23.28 -2.29
N PHE A 74 11.02 23.83 -3.44
CA PHE A 74 10.06 24.44 -4.35
C PHE A 74 9.18 23.38 -5.01
N PHE A 75 9.76 22.23 -5.38
CA PHE A 75 9.03 21.09 -5.89
C PHE A 75 7.95 20.60 -4.93
N ASP A 76 8.29 20.36 -3.66
CA ASP A 76 7.34 19.90 -2.65
C ASP A 76 6.11 20.83 -2.53
N ARG A 77 6.34 22.15 -2.64
CA ARG A 77 5.28 23.14 -2.59
C ARG A 77 4.46 23.21 -3.88
N CYS A 78 5.12 23.15 -5.03
CA CYS A 78 4.43 23.14 -6.32
C CYS A 78 3.61 21.86 -6.49
N GLU A 79 4.16 20.71 -6.12
CA GLU A 79 3.49 19.41 -6.17
C GLU A 79 2.17 19.47 -5.38
N PHE A 80 2.21 19.97 -4.14
CA PHE A 80 1.02 20.13 -3.32
C PHE A 80 -0.05 21.01 -4.00
N VAL A 81 0.33 22.19 -4.49
CA VAL A 81 -0.60 23.14 -5.11
C VAL A 81 -1.21 22.58 -6.41
N VAL A 82 -0.41 21.91 -7.23
CA VAL A 82 -0.87 21.30 -8.49
C VAL A 82 -1.82 20.14 -8.22
N ASP A 83 -1.52 19.31 -7.24
CA ASP A 83 -2.39 18.19 -6.86
C ASP A 83 -3.71 18.69 -6.26
N GLU A 84 -3.70 19.72 -5.41
CA GLU A 84 -4.94 20.37 -4.91
C GLU A 84 -5.79 20.95 -6.04
N ALA A 85 -5.17 21.61 -7.01
CA ALA A 85 -5.92 22.14 -8.16
C ALA A 85 -6.54 21.01 -9.01
N ARG A 86 -5.84 19.90 -9.20
CA ARG A 86 -6.39 18.71 -9.88
C ARG A 86 -7.58 18.14 -9.12
N LEU A 87 -7.46 17.98 -7.80
CA LEU A 87 -8.56 17.49 -6.96
C LEU A 87 -9.80 18.40 -7.02
N ALA A 88 -9.61 19.72 -7.00
CA ALA A 88 -10.72 20.65 -7.14
C ALA A 88 -11.48 20.47 -8.46
N HIS A 89 -10.77 20.20 -9.56
CA HIS A 89 -11.40 19.89 -10.85
C HIS A 89 -12.11 18.52 -10.85
N GLU A 90 -11.57 17.52 -10.16
CA GLU A 90 -12.17 16.21 -10.03
C GLU A 90 -13.51 16.29 -9.27
N VAL A 91 -13.56 17.03 -8.16
CA VAL A 91 -14.79 17.25 -7.37
C VAL A 91 -15.91 17.86 -8.25
N LEU A 92 -15.58 18.82 -9.11
CA LEU A 92 -16.55 19.40 -10.04
C LEU A 92 -17.04 18.39 -11.08
N ARG A 93 -16.15 17.54 -11.60
CA ARG A 93 -16.52 16.50 -12.58
C ARG A 93 -17.39 15.43 -11.95
N GLU A 94 -17.10 15.02 -10.71
CA GLU A 94 -17.93 14.07 -9.96
C GLU A 94 -19.35 14.59 -9.75
N SER A 95 -19.48 15.86 -9.40
CA SER A 95 -20.78 16.50 -9.21
C SER A 95 -21.61 16.53 -10.49
N ALA A 96 -20.96 16.57 -11.67
CA ALA A 96 -21.63 16.66 -12.95
C ALA A 96 -21.91 15.30 -13.63
N HIS A 97 -21.06 14.30 -13.42
CA HIS A 97 -21.06 13.04 -14.19
C HIS A 97 -21.02 11.76 -13.34
N GLY A 98 -21.01 11.87 -12.01
CA GLY A 98 -20.74 10.77 -11.09
C GLY A 98 -19.26 10.42 -11.02
N LEU A 99 -18.93 9.46 -10.16
CA LEU A 99 -17.55 8.97 -9.98
C LEU A 99 -17.15 8.13 -11.19
N VAL A 100 -16.18 8.61 -11.96
CA VAL A 100 -15.66 7.94 -13.18
C VAL A 100 -14.13 7.90 -13.12
N GLY A 101 -13.56 6.75 -13.45
CA GLY A 101 -12.11 6.63 -13.54
C GLY A 101 -11.61 5.21 -13.30
N ARG A 102 -10.29 5.09 -13.13
CA ARG A 102 -9.61 3.83 -12.88
C ARG A 102 -8.93 3.87 -11.51
N VAL A 103 -9.00 2.75 -10.78
CA VAL A 103 -8.26 2.52 -9.53
C VAL A 103 -7.44 1.23 -9.65
N ARG A 104 -6.14 1.35 -9.56
CA ARG A 104 -5.21 0.21 -9.53
C ARG A 104 -4.85 -0.10 -8.08
N VAL A 105 -5.25 -1.27 -7.61
CA VAL A 105 -5.08 -1.70 -6.23
C VAL A 105 -4.14 -2.89 -6.18
N SER A 106 -3.08 -2.78 -5.38
CA SER A 106 -2.18 -3.92 -5.10
C SER A 106 -2.40 -4.42 -3.68
N MET A 107 -2.55 -5.75 -3.52
CA MET A 107 -2.78 -6.36 -2.20
C MET A 107 -2.32 -7.83 -2.17
N PRO A 108 -2.05 -8.41 -0.98
CA PRO A 108 -1.82 -9.85 -0.85
C PRO A 108 -3.04 -10.66 -1.26
N VAL A 109 -2.81 -11.83 -1.87
CA VAL A 109 -3.88 -12.73 -2.38
C VAL A 109 -4.93 -13.01 -1.31
N ASP A 110 -4.51 -13.46 -0.13
CA ASP A 110 -5.44 -13.87 0.93
C ASP A 110 -6.33 -12.71 1.41
N LEU A 111 -5.76 -11.50 1.48
CA LEU A 111 -6.50 -10.29 1.83
C LEU A 111 -7.53 -9.95 0.74
N GLY A 112 -7.11 -10.01 -0.52
CA GLY A 112 -8.00 -9.79 -1.66
C GLY A 112 -9.17 -10.75 -1.68
N VAL A 113 -8.90 -12.05 -1.54
CA VAL A 113 -9.93 -13.09 -1.62
C VAL A 113 -10.87 -13.05 -0.40
N ALA A 114 -10.33 -12.99 0.82
CA ALA A 114 -11.13 -13.21 2.02
C ALA A 114 -11.81 -11.94 2.57
N TRP A 115 -11.24 -10.75 2.34
CA TRP A 115 -11.76 -9.50 2.94
C TRP A 115 -12.25 -8.49 1.92
N ILE A 116 -11.46 -8.19 0.90
CA ILE A 116 -11.81 -7.15 -0.07
C ILE A 116 -12.76 -7.69 -1.14
N GLY A 117 -12.49 -8.88 -1.68
CA GLY A 117 -13.27 -9.50 -2.74
C GLY A 117 -14.79 -9.55 -2.49
N PRO A 118 -15.26 -9.97 -1.30
CA PRO A 118 -16.68 -9.97 -0.99
C PRO A 118 -17.37 -8.61 -1.10
N ALA A 119 -16.63 -7.50 -0.92
CA ALA A 119 -17.18 -6.14 -1.00
C ALA A 119 -17.14 -5.55 -2.44
N ILE A 120 -16.30 -6.09 -3.33
CA ILE A 120 -16.15 -5.57 -4.70
C ILE A 120 -17.45 -5.51 -5.49
N PRO A 121 -18.34 -6.53 -5.48
CA PRO A 121 -19.60 -6.47 -6.24
C PRO A 121 -20.47 -5.26 -5.85
N GLU A 122 -20.51 -4.92 -4.56
CA GLU A 122 -21.25 -3.77 -4.08
C GLU A 122 -20.59 -2.45 -4.51
N PHE A 123 -19.27 -2.34 -4.40
CA PHE A 123 -18.55 -1.17 -4.88
C PHE A 123 -18.82 -0.89 -6.36
N VAL A 124 -18.72 -1.94 -7.20
CA VAL A 124 -18.98 -1.81 -8.65
C VAL A 124 -20.42 -1.40 -8.94
N ARG A 125 -21.37 -1.92 -8.17
CA ARG A 125 -22.79 -1.54 -8.29
C ARG A 125 -23.04 -0.07 -7.92
N LEU A 126 -22.37 0.42 -6.88
CA LEU A 126 -22.48 1.81 -6.41
C LEU A 126 -21.75 2.80 -7.33
N HIS A 127 -20.68 2.35 -7.98
CA HIS A 127 -19.79 3.20 -8.78
C HIS A 127 -19.55 2.58 -10.17
N PRO A 128 -20.59 2.49 -11.04
CA PRO A 128 -20.49 1.79 -12.34
C PRO A 128 -19.52 2.46 -13.33
N GLY A 129 -19.16 3.72 -13.11
CA GLY A 129 -18.17 4.44 -13.90
C GLY A 129 -16.70 4.17 -13.49
N VAL A 130 -16.49 3.39 -12.40
CA VAL A 130 -15.14 3.11 -11.90
C VAL A 130 -14.64 1.76 -12.40
N ASN A 131 -13.45 1.76 -13.01
CA ASN A 131 -12.74 0.54 -13.39
C ASN A 131 -11.75 0.17 -12.28
N LEU A 132 -11.86 -1.03 -11.72
CA LEU A 132 -10.94 -1.58 -10.73
C LEU A 132 -9.95 -2.54 -11.39
N GLU A 133 -8.65 -2.25 -11.24
CA GLU A 133 -7.57 -3.14 -11.61
C GLU A 133 -6.92 -3.69 -10.33
N LEU A 134 -7.08 -4.98 -10.07
CA LEU A 134 -6.64 -5.62 -8.83
C LEU A 134 -5.40 -6.48 -9.10
N ASP A 135 -4.28 -6.11 -8.52
CA ASP A 135 -3.04 -6.91 -8.50
C ASP A 135 -2.90 -7.62 -7.16
N LEU A 136 -3.08 -8.93 -7.17
CA LEU A 136 -2.97 -9.78 -5.99
C LEU A 136 -1.52 -10.28 -5.84
N SER A 137 -0.61 -9.36 -5.60
CA SER A 137 0.82 -9.63 -5.46
C SER A 137 1.31 -9.41 -4.03
N PRO A 138 2.15 -10.31 -3.47
CA PRO A 138 2.78 -10.10 -2.18
C PRO A 138 3.93 -9.08 -2.24
N ARG A 139 4.37 -8.69 -3.43
CA ARG A 139 5.45 -7.71 -3.61
C ARG A 139 4.97 -6.30 -3.29
N ALA A 140 5.86 -5.48 -2.77
CA ALA A 140 5.60 -4.05 -2.66
C ALA A 140 5.40 -3.48 -4.08
N ALA A 141 4.20 -2.96 -4.36
CA ALA A 141 3.97 -2.23 -5.61
C ALA A 141 4.76 -0.92 -5.58
N ASP A 142 5.32 -0.56 -6.71
CA ASP A 142 5.94 0.75 -6.88
C ASP A 142 4.84 1.82 -7.03
N LEU A 143 4.42 2.34 -5.88
CA LEU A 143 3.43 3.43 -5.81
C LEU A 143 3.99 4.73 -6.39
N ALA A 144 5.27 5.01 -6.16
CA ALA A 144 5.94 6.20 -6.68
C ALA A 144 6.15 6.13 -8.20
N GLY A 145 6.41 4.92 -8.75
CA GLY A 145 6.50 4.67 -10.19
C GLY A 145 5.14 4.49 -10.87
N GLY A 146 4.03 4.61 -10.14
CA GLY A 146 2.68 4.59 -10.68
C GLY A 146 2.21 3.20 -11.13
N GLN A 147 2.76 2.11 -10.58
CA GLN A 147 2.28 0.75 -10.87
C GLN A 147 0.92 0.48 -10.20
N ALA A 148 0.67 1.09 -9.03
CA ALA A 148 -0.60 1.06 -8.35
C ALA A 148 -0.93 2.45 -7.79
N ASP A 149 -2.22 2.74 -7.65
CA ASP A 149 -2.71 3.99 -7.06
C ASP A 149 -2.83 3.85 -5.54
N VAL A 150 -3.18 2.66 -5.07
CA VAL A 150 -3.25 2.29 -3.66
C VAL A 150 -2.73 0.86 -3.45
N ALA A 151 -2.00 0.66 -2.36
CA ALA A 151 -1.59 -0.66 -1.91
C ALA A 151 -2.24 -0.98 -0.56
N ILE A 152 -2.95 -2.10 -0.45
CA ILE A 152 -3.45 -2.58 0.83
C ILE A 152 -2.41 -3.52 1.42
N ARG A 153 -1.95 -3.23 2.63
CA ARG A 153 -0.83 -3.94 3.26
C ARG A 153 -1.15 -4.36 4.69
N LEU A 154 -0.56 -5.48 5.08
CA LEU A 154 -0.66 -6.05 6.43
C LEU A 154 0.59 -5.70 7.23
N GLY A 155 0.42 -5.32 8.50
CA GLY A 155 1.52 -4.98 9.39
C GLY A 155 1.95 -3.51 9.31
N ALA A 156 3.13 -3.22 9.85
CA ALA A 156 3.68 -1.87 9.85
C ALA A 156 4.21 -1.48 8.46
N VAL A 157 3.95 -0.24 8.08
CA VAL A 157 4.54 0.38 6.88
C VAL A 157 5.80 1.14 7.32
N GLN A 158 6.95 0.78 6.76
CA GLN A 158 8.25 1.30 7.15
C GLN A 158 8.80 2.42 6.24
N ASP A 159 8.09 2.74 5.16
CA ASP A 159 8.52 3.77 4.20
C ASP A 159 7.89 5.12 4.56
N ASP A 160 8.71 6.03 5.10
CA ASP A 160 8.29 7.38 5.51
C ASP A 160 7.88 8.29 4.34
N LYS A 161 8.15 7.88 3.10
CA LYS A 161 7.73 8.62 1.90
C LYS A 161 6.30 8.30 1.49
N LEU A 162 5.71 7.25 2.05
CA LEU A 162 4.37 6.82 1.75
C LEU A 162 3.38 7.28 2.81
N VAL A 163 2.15 7.49 2.39
CA VAL A 163 1.04 7.82 3.30
C VAL A 163 0.31 6.53 3.63
N ALA A 164 0.33 6.14 4.89
CA ALA A 164 -0.35 4.95 5.38
C ALA A 164 -1.55 5.35 6.24
N ARG A 165 -2.75 4.91 5.85
CA ARG A 165 -3.99 5.02 6.63
C ARG A 165 -4.38 3.64 7.12
N ARG A 166 -4.48 3.44 8.43
CA ARG A 166 -5.04 2.21 8.98
C ARG A 166 -6.52 2.13 8.64
N ILE A 167 -6.95 1.04 7.99
CA ILE A 167 -8.33 0.82 7.56
C ILE A 167 -9.00 -0.32 8.32
N ALA A 168 -8.25 -1.28 8.84
CA ALA A 168 -8.80 -2.40 9.59
C ALA A 168 -7.75 -3.00 10.54
N SER A 169 -8.18 -4.01 11.28
CA SER A 169 -7.32 -4.86 12.11
C SER A 169 -7.84 -6.29 12.07
N ILE A 170 -6.96 -7.22 11.73
CA ILE A 170 -7.30 -8.63 11.55
C ILE A 170 -6.83 -9.42 12.79
N PRO A 171 -7.74 -10.00 13.58
CA PRO A 171 -7.38 -10.87 14.68
C PRO A 171 -6.64 -12.10 14.19
N GLN A 172 -5.80 -12.68 15.03
CA GLN A 172 -5.06 -13.89 14.75
C GLN A 172 -5.21 -14.89 15.89
N ALA A 173 -5.10 -16.17 15.56
CA ALA A 173 -5.07 -17.26 16.53
C ALA A 173 -4.13 -18.37 16.01
N LEU A 174 -3.83 -19.32 16.90
CA LEU A 174 -2.95 -20.43 16.61
C LEU A 174 -3.76 -21.68 16.33
N TYR A 175 -3.37 -22.42 15.29
CA TYR A 175 -4.05 -23.64 14.84
C TYR A 175 -3.05 -24.71 14.50
N ALA A 176 -3.46 -25.97 14.69
CA ALA A 176 -2.74 -27.14 14.21
C ALA A 176 -3.75 -28.24 13.86
N SER A 177 -3.36 -29.21 13.04
CA SER A 177 -4.25 -30.35 12.78
C SER A 177 -4.24 -31.35 13.96
N PRO A 178 -5.33 -32.09 14.17
CA PRO A 178 -5.40 -33.17 15.15
C PRO A 178 -4.24 -34.18 15.01
N ALA A 179 -3.98 -34.63 13.80
CA ALA A 179 -2.90 -35.57 13.51
C ALA A 179 -1.50 -35.07 13.91
N TYR A 180 -1.25 -33.74 13.76
CA TYR A 180 0.00 -33.15 14.26
C TYR A 180 0.05 -33.20 15.78
N LEU A 181 -1.04 -32.81 16.44
CA LEU A 181 -1.10 -32.73 17.90
C LEU A 181 -1.06 -34.12 18.58
N GLU A 182 -1.60 -35.15 17.95
CA GLU A 182 -1.46 -36.55 18.40
C GLU A 182 -0.01 -37.01 18.38
N ARG A 183 0.73 -36.64 17.32
CA ARG A 183 2.13 -37.04 17.15
C ARG A 183 3.09 -36.25 18.01
N ARG A 184 2.87 -34.95 18.18
CA ARG A 184 3.82 -34.00 18.81
C ARG A 184 3.38 -33.49 20.18
N GLY A 185 2.17 -33.84 20.62
CA GLY A 185 1.55 -33.31 21.82
C GLY A 185 0.90 -31.93 21.61
N ARG A 186 0.12 -31.49 22.57
CA ARG A 186 -0.56 -30.18 22.57
C ARG A 186 0.25 -29.17 23.35
N PRO A 187 0.57 -27.99 22.78
CA PRO A 187 1.20 -26.90 23.55
C PRO A 187 0.18 -26.39 24.59
N ARG A 188 0.62 -26.26 25.84
CA ARG A 188 -0.19 -25.77 26.98
C ARG A 188 0.11 -24.33 27.34
N GLN A 189 1.31 -23.86 27.02
CA GLN A 189 1.78 -22.51 27.27
C GLN A 189 2.63 -22.03 26.07
N PRO A 190 2.82 -20.70 25.89
CA PRO A 190 3.57 -20.16 24.76
C PRO A 190 4.96 -20.74 24.57
N MET A 191 5.68 -21.01 25.66
CA MET A 191 7.06 -21.52 25.61
C MET A 191 7.15 -22.91 24.99
N ASP A 192 6.08 -23.71 25.06
CA ASP A 192 6.05 -25.05 24.45
C ASP A 192 6.23 -25.00 22.93
N LEU A 193 5.87 -23.87 22.29
CA LEU A 193 6.06 -23.66 20.84
C LEU A 193 7.51 -23.76 20.38
N GLN A 194 8.49 -23.62 21.30
CA GLN A 194 9.90 -23.81 20.96
C GLN A 194 10.24 -25.25 20.57
N SER A 195 9.45 -26.23 21.07
CA SER A 195 9.59 -27.65 20.75
C SER A 195 8.66 -28.12 19.63
N HIS A 196 7.81 -27.24 19.10
CA HIS A 196 6.91 -27.49 18.00
C HIS A 196 7.44 -26.95 16.67
N ASP A 197 7.08 -27.61 15.58
CA ASP A 197 7.25 -27.08 14.25
C ASP A 197 6.23 -25.96 14.03
N CYS A 198 6.70 -24.75 13.76
CA CYS A 198 5.84 -23.58 13.56
C CYS A 198 5.98 -23.04 12.15
N LEU A 199 4.85 -22.88 11.46
CA LEU A 199 4.79 -22.28 10.13
C LEU A 199 4.73 -20.75 10.27
N HIS A 200 5.67 -20.04 9.66
CA HIS A 200 5.76 -18.61 9.85
C HIS A 200 5.98 -17.84 8.54
N VAL A 201 5.52 -16.59 8.53
CA VAL A 201 5.70 -15.67 7.40
C VAL A 201 7.01 -14.91 7.58
N GLY A 202 7.80 -14.83 6.51
CA GLY A 202 9.04 -14.06 6.45
C GLY A 202 10.17 -14.65 7.30
N GLY A 203 11.34 -14.06 7.16
CA GLY A 203 12.51 -14.46 7.92
C GLY A 203 13.59 -15.16 7.09
N SER A 204 14.83 -15.09 7.57
CA SER A 204 16.05 -15.62 6.92
C SER A 204 16.36 -17.07 7.31
N GLY A 205 15.36 -17.93 7.49
CA GLY A 205 15.55 -19.35 7.88
C GLY A 205 15.95 -19.57 9.35
N ARG A 206 16.07 -18.51 10.16
CA ARG A 206 16.48 -18.58 11.57
C ARG A 206 15.33 -18.67 12.56
N GLY A 207 14.07 -18.79 12.08
CA GLY A 207 12.86 -18.75 12.90
C GLY A 207 12.22 -17.36 12.96
N ALA A 208 11.09 -17.28 13.65
CA ALA A 208 10.34 -16.05 13.87
C ALA A 208 10.10 -15.80 15.37
N ARG A 209 9.93 -14.56 15.76
CA ARG A 209 9.49 -14.19 17.11
C ARG A 209 7.99 -13.96 17.13
N TRP A 210 7.30 -14.75 17.91
CA TRP A 210 5.88 -14.60 18.14
C TRP A 210 5.63 -13.97 19.50
N ARG A 211 4.87 -12.90 19.49
CA ARG A 211 4.37 -12.29 20.73
C ARG A 211 2.95 -12.80 20.99
N LEU A 212 2.71 -13.34 22.14
CA LEU A 212 1.41 -13.86 22.57
C LEU A 212 1.00 -13.17 23.86
N THR A 213 -0.25 -12.73 23.94
CA THR A 213 -0.81 -12.06 25.10
C THR A 213 -1.97 -12.87 25.67
N GLY A 214 -1.94 -13.12 26.95
CA GLY A 214 -3.00 -13.87 27.64
C GLY A 214 -2.89 -13.67 29.15
N SER A 215 -4.03 -13.69 29.86
CA SER A 215 -4.12 -13.52 31.32
C SER A 215 -3.35 -12.29 31.83
N GLY A 216 -3.40 -11.18 31.10
CA GLY A 216 -2.72 -9.93 31.47
C GLY A 216 -1.20 -9.94 31.28
N ARG A 217 -0.63 -10.98 30.69
CA ARG A 217 0.81 -11.12 30.42
C ARG A 217 1.10 -11.17 28.94
N SER A 218 2.26 -10.69 28.53
CA SER A 218 2.79 -10.82 27.17
C SER A 218 4.06 -11.65 27.20
N VAL A 219 4.13 -12.65 26.35
CA VAL A 219 5.26 -13.56 26.21
C VAL A 219 5.77 -13.50 24.77
N GLU A 220 7.07 -13.38 24.62
CA GLU A 220 7.73 -13.48 23.32
C GLU A 220 8.43 -14.83 23.22
N VAL A 221 8.13 -15.59 22.18
CA VAL A 221 8.70 -16.92 21.95
C VAL A 221 9.35 -16.96 20.56
N THR A 222 10.57 -17.48 20.51
CA THR A 222 11.24 -17.75 19.22
C THR A 222 10.78 -19.12 18.73
N VAL A 223 10.07 -19.11 17.60
CA VAL A 223 9.55 -20.32 16.95
C VAL A 223 10.38 -20.68 15.73
N ARG A 224 10.42 -21.96 15.41
CA ARG A 224 11.11 -22.50 14.26
C ARG A 224 10.21 -23.51 13.55
N GLY A 225 10.50 -23.80 12.29
CA GLY A 225 9.79 -24.82 11.55
C GLY A 225 10.41 -25.08 10.20
N PRO A 226 9.98 -26.13 9.53
CA PRO A 226 10.62 -26.60 8.30
C PRO A 226 10.32 -25.71 7.08
N VAL A 227 9.32 -24.80 7.18
CA VAL A 227 8.89 -23.98 6.04
C VAL A 227 8.67 -22.54 6.46
N THR A 228 9.25 -21.63 5.68
CA THR A 228 8.99 -20.19 5.72
C THR A 228 8.18 -19.80 4.49
N LEU A 229 7.14 -19.01 4.68
CA LEU A 229 6.14 -18.69 3.67
C LEU A 229 5.97 -17.17 3.51
N ASN A 230 5.31 -16.79 2.44
CA ASN A 230 4.81 -15.42 2.21
C ASN A 230 3.31 -15.39 1.88
N ASN A 231 2.63 -16.51 2.03
CA ASN A 231 1.20 -16.67 1.76
C ASN A 231 0.51 -17.43 2.90
N VAL A 232 -0.53 -16.84 3.47
CA VAL A 232 -1.22 -17.38 4.65
C VAL A 232 -2.20 -18.50 4.25
N GLY A 233 -2.76 -18.45 3.04
CA GLY A 233 -3.60 -19.53 2.51
C GLY A 233 -2.83 -20.84 2.35
N LEU A 234 -1.60 -20.76 1.81
CA LEU A 234 -0.73 -21.94 1.75
C LEU A 234 -0.34 -22.41 3.15
N MET A 235 -0.07 -21.48 4.09
CA MET A 235 0.21 -21.83 5.49
C MET A 235 -0.92 -22.65 6.11
N ARG A 236 -2.17 -22.28 5.87
CA ARG A 236 -3.36 -23.02 6.32
C ARG A 236 -3.34 -24.45 5.78
N VAL A 237 -3.16 -24.60 4.46
CA VAL A 237 -3.12 -25.93 3.81
C VAL A 237 -2.03 -26.84 4.41
N LEU A 238 -0.84 -26.29 4.67
CA LEU A 238 0.26 -27.04 5.28
C LEU A 238 -0.03 -27.42 6.74
N ALA A 239 -0.68 -26.57 7.50
CA ALA A 239 -1.12 -26.85 8.85
C ALA A 239 -2.17 -27.98 8.88
N GLU A 240 -3.16 -27.95 7.98
CA GLU A 240 -4.15 -29.02 7.78
C GLU A 240 -3.51 -30.38 7.48
N ARG A 241 -2.41 -30.35 6.72
CA ARG A 241 -1.61 -31.56 6.39
C ARG A 241 -0.67 -32.01 7.50
N GLY A 242 -0.75 -31.40 8.69
CA GLY A 242 0.01 -31.85 9.86
C GLY A 242 1.47 -31.43 9.88
N LEU A 243 1.83 -30.34 9.18
CA LEU A 243 3.21 -29.90 9.12
C LEU A 243 3.64 -29.10 10.37
N GLY A 244 2.70 -28.49 11.10
CA GLY A 244 3.03 -27.73 12.30
C GLY A 244 1.91 -26.82 12.78
N VAL A 245 2.26 -25.99 13.74
CA VAL A 245 1.40 -24.92 14.29
C VAL A 245 1.48 -23.70 13.37
N ALA A 246 0.32 -23.17 12.99
CA ALA A 246 0.19 -21.98 12.16
C ALA A 246 -0.51 -20.84 12.90
N MET A 247 -0.04 -19.61 12.68
CA MET A 247 -0.72 -18.38 13.10
C MET A 247 -1.60 -17.92 11.95
N LEU A 248 -2.92 -18.02 12.11
CA LEU A 248 -3.89 -17.73 11.07
C LEU A 248 -4.98 -16.77 11.55
N PRO A 249 -5.50 -15.92 10.69
CA PRO A 249 -6.77 -15.25 10.95
C PRO A 249 -7.89 -16.29 11.12
N PRO A 250 -8.78 -16.17 12.14
CA PRO A 250 -9.91 -17.09 12.32
C PRO A 250 -10.78 -17.24 11.09
N ARG A 251 -10.99 -16.15 10.33
CA ARG A 251 -11.77 -16.17 9.07
C ARG A 251 -11.21 -17.13 8.01
N LEU A 252 -9.89 -17.31 7.96
CA LEU A 252 -9.25 -18.25 7.04
C LEU A 252 -9.25 -19.70 7.56
N ALA A 253 -9.42 -19.90 8.87
CA ALA A 253 -9.40 -21.21 9.50
C ALA A 253 -10.81 -21.80 9.72
N ILE A 254 -11.88 -21.00 9.58
CA ILE A 254 -13.24 -21.35 9.99
C ILE A 254 -13.74 -22.66 9.34
N ASP A 255 -13.58 -22.81 8.05
CA ASP A 255 -14.03 -24.01 7.32
C ASP A 255 -13.20 -25.24 7.69
N ALA A 256 -11.89 -25.08 7.86
CA ALA A 256 -11.00 -26.16 8.28
C ALA A 256 -11.26 -26.59 9.73
N VAL A 257 -11.63 -25.67 10.59
CA VAL A 257 -12.04 -25.99 11.98
C VAL A 257 -13.40 -26.71 11.98
N ALA A 258 -14.38 -26.24 11.21
CA ALA A 258 -15.68 -26.87 11.10
C ALA A 258 -15.57 -28.30 10.51
N ALA A 259 -14.63 -28.54 9.60
CA ALA A 259 -14.34 -29.85 9.02
C ALA A 259 -13.46 -30.74 9.92
N GLY A 260 -13.01 -30.26 11.10
CA GLY A 260 -12.11 -31.00 11.97
C GLY A 260 -10.67 -31.16 11.43
N ALA A 261 -10.31 -30.44 10.37
CA ALA A 261 -8.97 -30.48 9.77
C ALA A 261 -7.97 -29.63 10.56
N LEU A 262 -8.45 -28.59 11.24
CA LEU A 262 -7.69 -27.76 12.18
C LEU A 262 -8.44 -27.63 13.50
N GLU A 263 -7.68 -27.44 14.57
CA GLU A 263 -8.21 -27.06 15.86
C GLU A 263 -7.38 -25.94 16.49
N PRO A 264 -8.00 -25.03 17.29
CA PRO A 264 -7.28 -23.97 17.95
C PRO A 264 -6.37 -24.54 19.04
N VAL A 265 -5.18 -23.95 19.15
CA VAL A 265 -4.23 -24.26 20.23
C VAL A 265 -3.92 -22.99 21.03
N LEU A 266 -3.59 -23.15 22.31
CA LEU A 266 -3.29 -22.03 23.21
C LEU A 266 -4.44 -21.01 23.29
N GLY A 267 -5.70 -21.46 23.39
CA GLY A 267 -6.89 -20.60 23.35
C GLY A 267 -6.96 -19.46 24.38
N GLY A 268 -6.15 -19.51 25.44
CA GLY A 268 -5.97 -18.41 26.41
C GLY A 268 -4.91 -17.37 26.01
N TRP A 269 -4.27 -17.54 24.85
CA TRP A 269 -3.20 -16.69 24.33
C TRP A 269 -3.51 -16.24 22.92
N ALA A 270 -3.44 -14.96 22.67
CA ALA A 270 -3.69 -14.40 21.34
C ALA A 270 -2.45 -13.66 20.83
N PRO A 271 -2.07 -13.85 19.56
CA PRO A 271 -1.16 -12.94 18.88
C PRO A 271 -1.78 -11.55 18.76
N PRO A 272 -0.98 -10.49 18.63
CA PRO A 272 -1.51 -9.15 18.34
C PRO A 272 -2.29 -9.16 17.04
N ALA A 273 -3.40 -8.43 17.00
CA ALA A 273 -4.15 -8.25 15.77
C ALA A 273 -3.28 -7.53 14.73
N LEU A 274 -3.36 -7.98 13.49
CA LEU A 274 -2.55 -7.48 12.39
C LEU A 274 -3.21 -6.24 11.79
N PRO A 275 -2.60 -5.05 11.86
CA PRO A 275 -3.19 -3.87 11.26
C PRO A 275 -3.18 -3.95 9.74
N VAL A 276 -4.23 -3.45 9.12
CA VAL A 276 -4.37 -3.32 7.67
C VAL A 276 -4.28 -1.86 7.31
N HIS A 277 -3.42 -1.53 6.36
CA HIS A 277 -3.22 -0.15 5.91
C HIS A 277 -3.52 -0.01 4.43
N ALA A 278 -4.24 1.04 4.06
CA ALA A 278 -4.22 1.58 2.72
C ALA A 278 -3.01 2.53 2.61
N VAL A 279 -2.16 2.27 1.64
CA VAL A 279 -0.88 2.97 1.44
C VAL A 279 -0.90 3.62 0.06
N THR A 280 -0.56 4.90 0.01
CA THR A 280 -0.53 5.70 -1.21
C THR A 280 0.75 6.53 -1.28
N SER A 281 1.10 7.03 -2.45
CA SER A 281 2.29 7.88 -2.64
C SER A 281 2.07 9.33 -2.19
N SER A 282 0.82 9.77 -2.01
CA SER A 282 0.46 11.14 -1.62
C SER A 282 -0.74 11.15 -0.68
N ARG A 283 -0.86 12.19 0.14
CA ARG A 283 -2.08 12.49 0.92
C ARG A 283 -3.22 12.95 0.02
N LEU A 284 -2.86 13.60 -1.08
CA LEU A 284 -3.79 14.07 -2.10
C LEU A 284 -4.00 12.96 -3.12
N GLN A 285 -5.18 12.36 -3.08
CA GLN A 285 -5.52 11.22 -3.93
C GLN A 285 -6.68 11.59 -4.84
N PRO A 286 -6.69 11.07 -6.08
CA PRO A 286 -7.88 11.13 -6.92
C PRO A 286 -9.13 10.66 -6.16
N ALA A 287 -10.25 11.28 -6.45
CA ALA A 287 -11.50 10.98 -5.76
C ALA A 287 -11.89 9.50 -5.86
N VAL A 288 -11.68 8.87 -7.02
CA VAL A 288 -11.92 7.43 -7.21
C VAL A 288 -11.09 6.56 -6.25
N VAL A 289 -9.83 6.95 -5.98
CA VAL A 289 -8.95 6.25 -5.03
C VAL A 289 -9.42 6.47 -3.61
N ARG A 290 -9.74 7.71 -3.25
CA ARG A 290 -10.27 8.06 -1.93
C ARG A 290 -11.57 7.31 -1.63
N THR A 291 -12.53 7.33 -2.55
CA THR A 291 -13.81 6.63 -2.41
C THR A 291 -13.61 5.12 -2.25
N PHE A 292 -12.70 4.51 -3.03
CA PHE A 292 -12.38 3.10 -2.85
C PHE A 292 -11.78 2.81 -1.46
N VAL A 293 -10.83 3.62 -1.00
CA VAL A 293 -10.21 3.45 0.32
C VAL A 293 -11.21 3.65 1.45
N GLU A 294 -12.11 4.60 1.35
CA GLU A 294 -13.20 4.82 2.31
C GLU A 294 -14.17 3.65 2.34
N PHE A 295 -14.55 3.14 1.18
CA PHE A 295 -15.45 1.99 1.05
C PHE A 295 -14.87 0.71 1.68
N VAL A 296 -13.58 0.42 1.49
CA VAL A 296 -12.97 -0.78 2.08
C VAL A 296 -12.58 -0.61 3.56
N ALA A 297 -12.68 0.61 4.10
CA ALA A 297 -12.42 0.94 5.50
C ALA A 297 -13.67 0.90 6.38
N GLY A 298 -14.86 1.00 5.80
CA GLY A 298 -16.16 0.96 6.48
C GLY A 298 -16.74 -0.39 6.60
#